data_e3cf610e485662f4585a2ef0afdb4f1f
#
_entry.id   e3cf610e485662f4585a2ef0afdb4f1f
#
_cell.length_a   1.000
_cell.length_b   1.000
_cell.length_c   1.000
_cell.angle_alpha   90.00
_cell.angle_beta   90.00
_cell.angle_gamma   90.00
#
_symmetry.space_group_name_H-M   'P 1'
#
loop_
_entity.id
_entity.type
_entity.pdbx_description
1 polymer ?
#
loop_
_entity_poly.entity_id
_entity_poly.type
_entity_poly.pdbx_seq_one_letter_code
_entity_poly.pdbx_strand_id
1 'polypeptide(L)'
;QCTVDDVLKATDKNGNLIGYVFSATSPSGYGGDVKVAIGVSAKTNQLTGFTVLSHSETAGLGAKATEDDFKSQFVGKSADGINYTKNGASSDNEIDALSGATITSNAVCEAVDSALAVYNNQLKEVD
;
A
#
# COMPACT_ATOMS: atom_id res chain seq x y z
N GLN A 1 -10.59 7.55 -8.22
CA GLN A 1 -11.23 6.27 -8.45
C GLN A 1 -10.20 5.15 -8.51
N CYS A 2 -9.81 4.66 -7.36
CA CYS A 2 -8.88 3.54 -7.32
C CYS A 2 -9.58 2.23 -7.66
N THR A 3 -8.85 1.31 -8.26
CA THR A 3 -9.35 -0.04 -8.51
C THR A 3 -8.45 -1.03 -7.81
N VAL A 4 -9.05 -2.09 -7.26
CA VAL A 4 -8.30 -3.22 -6.74
C VAL A 4 -8.31 -4.26 -7.86
N ASP A 5 -7.14 -4.50 -8.44
CA ASP A 5 -7.04 -5.29 -9.66
C ASP A 5 -7.00 -6.79 -9.39
N ASP A 6 -6.29 -7.19 -8.35
CA ASP A 6 -6.15 -8.60 -7.99
C ASP A 6 -6.07 -8.77 -6.49
N VAL A 7 -6.53 -9.93 -6.03
CA VAL A 7 -6.41 -10.35 -4.64
C VAL A 7 -5.95 -11.79 -4.64
N LEU A 8 -4.83 -12.07 -3.99
CA LEU A 8 -4.28 -13.41 -3.89
C LEU A 8 -4.19 -13.82 -2.43
N LYS A 9 -4.58 -15.05 -2.12
CA LYS A 9 -4.36 -15.62 -0.79
C LYS A 9 -2.91 -16.08 -0.67
N ALA A 10 -2.31 -15.80 0.48
CA ALA A 10 -1.00 -16.34 0.82
C ALA A 10 -1.22 -17.43 1.88
N THR A 11 -0.74 -18.62 1.61
CA THR A 11 -0.88 -19.74 2.53
C THR A 11 0.49 -20.35 2.82
N ASP A 12 0.61 -21.02 3.98
CA ASP A 12 1.83 -21.71 4.28
C ASP A 12 1.80 -23.10 3.61
N LYS A 13 2.86 -23.88 3.80
CA LYS A 13 2.96 -25.19 3.13
C LYS A 13 1.93 -26.19 3.62
N ASN A 14 1.27 -25.90 4.73
CA ASN A 14 0.22 -26.76 5.27
C ASN A 14 -1.18 -26.30 4.85
N GLY A 15 -1.26 -25.25 4.01
CA GLY A 15 -2.53 -24.74 3.54
C GLY A 15 -3.19 -23.74 4.46
N ASN A 16 -2.53 -23.32 5.53
CA ASN A 16 -3.10 -22.35 6.45
C ASN A 16 -2.95 -20.93 5.90
N LEU A 17 -4.00 -20.15 6.01
CA LEU A 17 -3.98 -18.78 5.53
C LEU A 17 -3.03 -17.95 6.38
N ILE A 18 -2.09 -17.24 5.75
CA ILE A 18 -1.20 -16.33 6.43
C ILE A 18 -1.45 -14.88 6.05
N GLY A 19 -2.07 -14.63 4.92
CA GLY A 19 -2.37 -13.27 4.53
C GLY A 19 -2.87 -13.16 3.11
N TYR A 20 -2.82 -11.95 2.60
CA TYR A 20 -3.27 -11.63 1.25
C TYR A 20 -2.27 -10.72 0.56
N VAL A 21 -2.24 -10.79 -0.76
CA VAL A 21 -1.50 -9.83 -1.58
C VAL A 21 -2.50 -9.19 -2.52
N PHE A 22 -2.52 -7.86 -2.52
CA PHE A 22 -3.42 -7.08 -3.36
C PHE A 22 -2.62 -6.31 -4.39
N SER A 23 -3.16 -6.14 -5.59
CA SER A 23 -2.68 -5.10 -6.48
C SER A 23 -3.80 -4.11 -6.71
N ALA A 24 -3.44 -2.82 -6.68
CA ALA A 24 -4.40 -1.74 -6.79
C ALA A 24 -3.81 -0.61 -7.60
N THR A 25 -4.67 0.14 -8.28
CA THR A 25 -4.26 1.25 -9.13
C THR A 25 -4.98 2.51 -8.71
N SER A 26 -4.22 3.60 -8.54
CA SER A 26 -4.76 4.94 -8.33
C SER A 26 -4.51 5.76 -9.59
N PRO A 27 -5.53 6.45 -10.13
CA PRO A 27 -5.32 7.33 -11.28
C PRO A 27 -4.84 8.72 -10.88
N SER A 28 -4.59 8.95 -9.60
CA SER A 28 -4.29 10.27 -9.06
C SER A 28 -2.81 10.63 -9.03
N GLY A 29 -1.94 9.82 -9.62
CA GLY A 29 -0.51 10.14 -9.67
C GLY A 29 -0.24 11.37 -10.50
N TYR A 30 0.92 11.96 -10.29
CA TYR A 30 1.31 13.17 -11.01
C TYR A 30 1.35 12.91 -12.52
N GLY A 31 1.90 11.76 -12.92
CA GLY A 31 1.96 11.37 -14.33
C GLY A 31 0.83 10.45 -14.77
N GLY A 32 -0.13 10.18 -13.91
CA GLY A 32 -1.26 9.31 -14.22
C GLY A 32 -1.35 8.12 -13.28
N ASP A 33 -1.62 6.95 -13.83
CA ASP A 33 -1.86 5.75 -13.02
C ASP A 33 -0.63 5.30 -12.24
N VAL A 34 -0.83 5.00 -10.97
CA VAL A 34 0.19 4.37 -10.13
C VAL A 34 -0.38 3.03 -9.67
N LYS A 35 0.27 1.94 -10.04
CA LYS A 35 -0.16 0.60 -9.66
C LYS A 35 0.79 0.03 -8.63
N VAL A 36 0.24 -0.48 -7.54
CA VAL A 36 1.04 -0.98 -6.42
C VAL A 36 0.61 -2.38 -6.03
N ALA A 37 1.50 -3.08 -5.33
CA ALA A 37 1.18 -4.34 -4.67
C ALA A 37 1.40 -4.17 -3.18
N ILE A 38 0.50 -4.71 -2.36
CA ILE A 38 0.57 -4.60 -0.92
C ILE A 38 0.28 -5.95 -0.30
N GLY A 39 1.10 -6.36 0.68
CA GLY A 39 0.89 -7.58 1.43
C GLY A 39 0.30 -7.28 2.79
N VAL A 40 -0.65 -8.10 3.24
CA VAL A 40 -1.31 -7.94 4.54
C VAL A 40 -1.25 -9.26 5.29
N SER A 41 -0.80 -9.23 6.54
CA SER A 41 -0.83 -10.41 7.40
C SER A 41 -2.21 -10.56 8.00
N ALA A 42 -2.85 -11.71 7.78
CA ALA A 42 -4.14 -12.01 8.37
C ALA A 42 -4.04 -12.28 9.87
N LYS A 43 -2.84 -12.59 10.36
CA LYS A 43 -2.64 -12.89 11.79
C LYS A 43 -2.45 -11.64 12.62
N THR A 44 -1.75 -10.65 12.09
CA THR A 44 -1.39 -9.46 12.86
C THR A 44 -2.15 -8.21 12.42
N ASN A 45 -2.87 -8.28 11.29
CA ASN A 45 -3.53 -7.13 10.67
C ASN A 45 -2.55 -6.01 10.38
N GLN A 46 -1.35 -6.38 9.93
CA GLN A 46 -0.30 -5.43 9.60
C GLN A 46 0.13 -5.63 8.15
N LEU A 47 0.64 -4.55 7.56
CA LEU A 47 1.22 -4.61 6.23
C LEU A 47 2.55 -5.35 6.29
N THR A 48 2.76 -6.28 5.36
CA THR A 48 4.00 -7.06 5.33
C THR A 48 4.95 -6.58 4.26
N GLY A 49 4.46 -5.83 3.28
CA GLY A 49 5.30 -5.31 2.22
C GLY A 49 4.53 -4.43 1.28
N PHE A 50 5.25 -3.66 0.50
CA PHE A 50 4.70 -2.75 -0.48
C PHE A 50 5.68 -2.62 -1.63
N THR A 51 5.17 -2.59 -2.85
CA THR A 51 6.01 -2.31 -4.00
C THR A 51 5.19 -1.60 -5.08
N VAL A 52 5.86 -0.84 -5.93
CA VAL A 52 5.22 -0.18 -7.06
C VAL A 52 5.39 -1.08 -8.27
N LEU A 53 4.29 -1.45 -8.91
CA LEU A 53 4.31 -2.33 -10.08
C LEU A 53 4.47 -1.54 -11.37
N SER A 54 3.85 -0.37 -11.46
CA SER A 54 4.03 0.50 -12.61
C SER A 54 3.67 1.94 -12.24
N HIS A 55 4.30 2.89 -12.91
CA HIS A 55 4.03 4.31 -12.71
C HIS A 55 4.56 5.11 -13.89
N SER A 56 4.16 6.37 -13.94
CA SER A 56 4.67 7.35 -14.92
C SER A 56 5.16 8.60 -14.22
N GLU A 57 5.70 8.44 -13.01
CA GLU A 57 6.12 9.56 -12.17
C GLU A 57 7.52 10.05 -12.56
N THR A 58 7.83 11.28 -12.16
CA THR A 58 9.08 11.93 -12.52
C THR A 58 10.25 11.35 -11.74
N ALA A 59 11.33 11.02 -12.45
CA ALA A 59 12.56 10.55 -11.82
C ALA A 59 13.09 11.60 -10.84
N GLY A 60 13.57 11.13 -9.68
CA GLY A 60 14.06 12.02 -8.64
C GLY A 60 12.96 12.63 -7.78
N LEU A 61 11.71 12.47 -8.17
CA LEU A 61 10.55 12.95 -7.40
C LEU A 61 9.63 11.76 -7.10
N GLY A 62 8.50 11.68 -7.80
CA GLY A 62 7.52 10.61 -7.54
C GLY A 62 8.06 9.21 -7.77
N ALA A 63 9.00 9.05 -8.71
CA ALA A 63 9.60 7.73 -8.97
C ALA A 63 10.36 7.18 -7.76
N LYS A 64 10.67 8.02 -6.77
CA LYS A 64 11.30 7.54 -5.53
C LYS A 64 10.38 6.60 -4.72
N ALA A 65 9.11 6.51 -5.08
CA ALA A 65 8.22 5.53 -4.46
C ALA A 65 8.68 4.09 -4.69
N THR A 66 9.55 3.86 -5.67
CA THR A 66 10.10 2.53 -5.93
C THR A 66 11.34 2.23 -5.08
N GLU A 67 11.85 3.19 -4.32
CA GLU A 67 13.08 3.01 -3.54
C GLU A 67 12.78 2.41 -2.17
N ASP A 68 13.76 1.69 -1.63
CA ASP A 68 13.59 0.97 -0.37
C ASP A 68 13.24 1.88 0.80
N ASP A 69 13.79 3.08 0.84
CA ASP A 69 13.50 4.00 1.94
C ASP A 69 12.02 4.33 2.04
N PHE A 70 11.34 4.46 0.90
CA PHE A 70 9.91 4.70 0.91
C PHE A 70 9.13 3.42 1.16
N LYS A 71 9.49 2.35 0.45
CA LYS A 71 8.76 1.08 0.54
C LYS A 71 8.78 0.48 1.94
N SER A 72 9.94 0.57 2.59
CA SER A 72 10.09 -0.05 3.91
C SER A 72 9.23 0.60 4.98
N GLN A 73 8.78 1.82 4.77
CA GLN A 73 7.89 2.48 5.73
C GLN A 73 6.58 1.73 5.92
N PHE A 74 6.13 0.98 4.91
CA PHE A 74 4.84 0.30 4.98
C PHE A 74 4.89 -0.98 5.80
N VAL A 75 6.06 -1.57 5.96
CA VAL A 75 6.17 -2.84 6.69
C VAL A 75 5.86 -2.61 8.16
N GLY A 76 4.90 -3.39 8.68
CA GLY A 76 4.50 -3.28 10.08
C GLY A 76 3.45 -2.23 10.36
N LYS A 77 3.03 -1.48 9.34
CA LYS A 77 1.95 -0.51 9.53
C LYS A 77 0.61 -1.22 9.67
N SER A 78 -0.35 -0.52 10.26
CA SER A 78 -1.67 -1.09 10.48
C SER A 78 -2.42 -1.31 9.17
N ALA A 79 -3.12 -2.43 9.06
CA ALA A 79 -3.99 -2.71 7.92
C ALA A 79 -5.33 -1.99 8.01
N ASP A 80 -5.54 -1.17 9.04
CA ASP A 80 -6.78 -0.40 9.18
C ASP A 80 -6.85 0.77 8.22
N GLY A 81 -5.71 1.22 7.72
CA GLY A 81 -5.64 2.32 6.76
C GLY A 81 -4.27 2.95 6.82
N ILE A 82 -3.94 3.74 5.82
CA ILE A 82 -2.64 4.38 5.75
C ILE A 82 -2.83 5.81 5.23
N ASN A 83 -2.08 6.74 5.82
CA ASN A 83 -2.05 8.13 5.38
C ASN A 83 -0.62 8.61 5.29
N TYR A 84 -0.39 9.67 4.55
CA TYR A 84 0.93 10.28 4.52
C TYR A 84 0.93 11.54 5.38
N THR A 85 2.12 11.92 5.83
CA THR A 85 2.33 13.16 6.55
C THR A 85 3.59 13.83 6.04
N LYS A 86 3.65 15.15 6.16
CA LYS A 86 4.85 15.91 5.81
C LYS A 86 5.68 16.27 7.04
N ASN A 87 5.19 15.92 8.22
CA ASN A 87 5.78 16.37 9.48
C ASN A 87 6.47 15.25 10.26
N GLY A 88 6.70 14.12 9.61
CA GLY A 88 7.31 12.97 10.26
C GLY A 88 6.25 11.99 10.74
N ALA A 89 6.27 10.77 10.21
CA ALA A 89 5.31 9.73 10.57
C ALA A 89 5.51 9.35 12.04
N SER A 90 4.42 9.31 12.79
CA SER A 90 4.47 9.03 14.22
C SER A 90 3.47 7.99 14.69
N SER A 91 2.64 7.44 13.80
CA SER A 91 1.67 6.42 14.18
C SER A 91 1.74 5.24 13.23
N ASP A 92 1.06 4.15 13.61
CA ASP A 92 1.08 2.90 12.85
C ASP A 92 0.37 3.00 11.51
N ASN A 93 -0.33 4.09 11.25
CA ASN A 93 -1.01 4.27 9.98
C ASN A 93 -0.53 5.51 9.22
N GLU A 94 0.69 5.96 9.51
CA GLU A 94 1.29 7.09 8.81
C GLU A 94 2.60 6.71 8.16
N ILE A 95 2.86 7.30 6.99
CA ILE A 95 4.15 7.23 6.33
C ILE A 95 4.60 8.65 6.00
N ASP A 96 5.90 8.83 5.84
CA ASP A 96 6.43 10.13 5.41
C ASP A 96 6.20 10.29 3.91
N ALA A 97 5.64 11.42 3.52
CA ALA A 97 5.45 11.74 2.11
C ALA A 97 6.80 11.89 1.41
N LEU A 98 6.83 11.56 0.13
CA LEU A 98 8.01 11.81 -0.69
C LEU A 98 8.27 13.30 -0.79
N SER A 99 9.50 13.71 -0.57
CA SER A 99 9.88 15.10 -0.66
C SER A 99 9.66 15.61 -2.08
N GLY A 100 8.88 16.69 -2.21
CA GLY A 100 8.59 17.28 -3.52
C GLY A 100 7.64 16.45 -4.38
N ALA A 101 6.99 15.42 -3.82
CA ALA A 101 6.12 14.55 -4.59
C ALA A 101 4.89 14.14 -3.78
N THR A 102 4.19 15.13 -3.24
CA THR A 102 2.99 14.89 -2.42
C THR A 102 1.87 14.24 -3.24
N ILE A 103 1.74 14.60 -4.52
CA ILE A 103 0.70 14.02 -5.38
C ILE A 103 0.92 12.52 -5.53
N THR A 104 2.17 12.10 -5.76
CA THR A 104 2.49 10.67 -5.85
C THR A 104 2.24 9.97 -4.52
N SER A 105 2.65 10.60 -3.42
CA SER A 105 2.44 10.02 -2.08
C SER A 105 0.95 9.83 -1.81
N ASN A 106 0.12 10.79 -2.19
CA ASN A 106 -1.32 10.68 -2.04
C ASN A 106 -1.87 9.54 -2.89
N ALA A 107 -1.42 9.42 -4.15
CA ALA A 107 -1.89 8.37 -5.05
C ALA A 107 -1.55 6.98 -4.48
N VAL A 108 -0.34 6.82 -3.96
CA VAL A 108 0.08 5.56 -3.34
C VAL A 108 -0.81 5.24 -2.15
N CYS A 109 -1.05 6.21 -1.26
CA CYS A 109 -1.89 5.96 -0.09
C CYS A 109 -3.32 5.64 -0.48
N GLU A 110 -3.85 6.28 -1.52
CA GLU A 110 -5.20 5.97 -2.00
C GLU A 110 -5.29 4.53 -2.51
N ALA A 111 -4.28 4.09 -3.27
CA ALA A 111 -4.27 2.74 -3.80
C ALA A 111 -4.18 1.72 -2.66
N VAL A 112 -3.29 1.96 -1.70
CA VAL A 112 -3.16 1.08 -0.54
C VAL A 112 -4.46 1.04 0.25
N ASP A 113 -5.07 2.19 0.50
CA ASP A 113 -6.32 2.24 1.26
C ASP A 113 -7.45 1.52 0.55
N SER A 114 -7.52 1.57 -0.78
CA SER A 114 -8.58 0.84 -1.49
C SER A 114 -8.40 -0.67 -1.32
N ALA A 115 -7.16 -1.16 -1.31
CA ALA A 115 -6.90 -2.57 -1.05
C ALA A 115 -7.26 -2.93 0.40
N LEU A 116 -6.90 -2.07 1.35
CA LEU A 116 -7.22 -2.31 2.75
C LEU A 116 -8.72 -2.26 3.02
N ALA A 117 -9.46 -1.44 2.27
CA ALA A 117 -10.92 -1.43 2.38
C ALA A 117 -11.51 -2.77 1.97
N VAL A 118 -10.99 -3.39 0.91
CA VAL A 118 -11.43 -4.73 0.52
C VAL A 118 -11.09 -5.73 1.62
N TYR A 119 -9.87 -5.66 2.16
CA TYR A 119 -9.46 -6.54 3.23
C TYR A 119 -10.39 -6.43 4.44
N ASN A 120 -10.64 -5.20 4.89
CA ASN A 120 -11.40 -4.98 6.11
C ASN A 120 -12.89 -5.28 5.94
N ASN A 121 -13.44 -5.07 4.74
CA ASN A 121 -14.88 -5.22 4.52
C ASN A 121 -15.28 -6.60 4.01
N GLN A 122 -14.38 -7.33 3.38
CA GLN A 122 -14.74 -8.56 2.68
C GLN A 122 -13.91 -9.78 3.06
N LEU A 123 -12.66 -9.58 3.47
CA LEU A 123 -11.71 -10.69 3.66
C LEU A 123 -11.27 -10.89 5.09
N LYS A 124 -11.24 -9.83 5.89
CA LYS A 124 -10.80 -9.92 7.27
C LYS A 124 -11.70 -10.89 8.00
N GLU A 125 -11.08 -11.76 8.80
CA GLU A 125 -11.84 -12.77 9.51
C GLU A 125 -12.79 -12.14 10.49
N VAL A 126 -14.04 -12.49 10.37
CA VAL A 126 -15.05 -11.88 11.21
C VAL A 126 -15.55 -12.78 12.28
N ASP A 127 -15.19 -14.02 12.25
CA ASP A 127 -15.69 -14.93 13.21
C ASP A 127 -15.26 -14.85 14.55
#